data_7e0f17989dabe873daeab13a4f898b33
#
_entry.id   7e0f17989dabe873daeab13a4f898b33
#
_cell.length_a   1.000
_cell.length_b   1.000
_cell.length_c   1.000
_cell.angle_alpha   90.00
_cell.angle_beta   90.00
_cell.angle_gamma   90.00
#
_symmetry.space_group_name_H-M   'P 1'
#
loop_
_entity.id
_entity.type
_entity.pdbx_description
1 polymer ?
#
loop_
_entity_poly.entity_id
_entity_poly.type
_entity_poly.pdbx_seq_one_letter_code
_entity_poly.pdbx_strand_id
1 'polypeptide(L)'
;MKEKKDIKLKIFETALEIYCENPTQFSVRTVAKELNLKREEVYTYFSSKNAILRYFYQLCFEEYTKQTDEIGEYSNYSLEEKLGHLVYTHIELFQKEKEFVESSFNEIIYKANPNNVFQKSLEEHLEKILDDSEGDASILPSKYISMFLVKELFHIFKFWIKDDSEKSEQTIELVDKIIAFVGEILGNQIISKGINLGRTLWDQNNTRLGNNDLKLLLKSFVNRFA
;
A
#
# COMPACT_ATOMS: atom_id res chain seq x y z
N MET A 1 -4.40 -0.76 28.35
CA MET A 1 -4.28 -0.73 26.87
C MET A 1 -4.25 0.70 26.32
N LYS A 2 -5.13 1.59 26.74
CA LYS A 2 -5.21 2.99 26.30
C LYS A 2 -3.90 3.76 26.55
N GLU A 3 -3.34 3.69 27.76
CA GLU A 3 -2.10 4.34 28.17
C GLU A 3 -0.88 3.94 27.31
N LYS A 4 -0.77 2.65 26.91
CA LYS A 4 0.31 2.20 26.00
C LYS A 4 0.18 2.77 24.58
N LYS A 5 -1.06 2.94 24.10
CA LYS A 5 -1.32 3.55 22.77
C LYS A 5 -0.96 5.04 22.82
N ASP A 6 -1.28 5.73 23.92
CA ASP A 6 -0.98 7.14 24.10
C ASP A 6 0.54 7.41 24.13
N ILE A 7 1.32 6.57 24.83
CA ILE A 7 2.78 6.70 24.86
C ILE A 7 3.39 6.40 23.48
N LYS A 8 2.92 5.38 22.79
CA LYS A 8 3.38 5.04 21.45
C LYS A 8 3.15 6.18 20.46
N LEU A 9 1.98 6.83 20.54
CA LEU A 9 1.64 7.97 19.73
C LEU A 9 2.56 9.17 20.04
N LYS A 10 2.78 9.51 21.31
CA LYS A 10 3.70 10.57 21.71
C LYS A 10 5.12 10.35 21.22
N ILE A 11 5.63 9.11 21.30
CA ILE A 11 6.97 8.78 20.75
C ILE A 11 7.01 9.06 19.25
N PHE A 12 5.96 8.70 18.53
CA PHE A 12 5.86 8.93 17.10
C PHE A 12 5.77 10.42 16.77
N GLU A 13 4.88 11.18 17.42
CA GLU A 13 4.69 12.62 17.19
C GLU A 13 6.01 13.38 17.41
N THR A 14 6.68 13.16 18.56
CA THR A 14 7.99 13.75 18.83
C THR A 14 9.05 13.35 17.78
N ALA A 15 8.99 12.09 17.34
CA ALA A 15 9.93 11.63 16.31
C ALA A 15 9.67 12.29 14.95
N LEU A 16 8.40 12.51 14.61
CA LEU A 16 7.99 13.21 13.39
C LEU A 16 8.45 14.66 13.39
N GLU A 17 8.22 15.39 14.49
CA GLU A 17 8.67 16.75 14.67
C GLU A 17 10.20 16.86 14.48
N ILE A 18 10.98 16.05 15.21
CA ILE A 18 12.45 16.05 15.10
C ILE A 18 12.90 15.71 13.68
N TYR A 19 12.24 14.75 13.01
CA TYR A 19 12.59 14.34 11.66
C TYR A 19 12.28 15.44 10.63
N CYS A 20 11.14 16.10 10.74
CA CYS A 20 10.75 17.19 9.85
C CYS A 20 11.64 18.42 10.04
N GLU A 21 12.02 18.75 11.29
CA GLU A 21 12.96 19.84 11.55
C GLU A 21 14.37 19.55 11.02
N ASN A 22 14.89 18.37 11.30
CA ASN A 22 16.22 17.95 10.84
C ASN A 22 16.39 16.43 10.82
N PRO A 23 16.23 15.79 9.64
CA PRO A 23 16.35 14.33 9.50
C PRO A 23 17.69 13.76 10.01
N THR A 24 18.76 14.55 9.98
CA THR A 24 20.09 14.08 10.43
C THR A 24 20.21 14.00 11.95
N GLN A 25 19.43 14.76 12.69
CA GLN A 25 19.36 14.74 14.15
C GLN A 25 18.41 13.68 14.69
N PHE A 26 17.54 13.14 13.83
CA PHE A 26 16.59 12.12 14.23
C PHE A 26 17.29 10.83 14.66
N SER A 27 17.06 10.44 15.89
CA SER A 27 17.55 9.19 16.49
C SER A 27 16.66 8.78 17.66
N VAL A 28 16.66 7.47 18.00
CA VAL A 28 15.95 6.99 19.20
C VAL A 28 16.45 7.70 20.46
N ARG A 29 17.73 8.12 20.50
CA ARG A 29 18.31 8.87 21.64
C ARG A 29 17.72 10.27 21.77
N THR A 30 17.56 10.99 20.66
CA THR A 30 16.98 12.34 20.68
C THR A 30 15.51 12.31 21.07
N VAL A 31 14.73 11.38 20.52
CA VAL A 31 13.31 11.17 20.89
C VAL A 31 13.18 10.82 22.38
N ALA A 32 13.96 9.87 22.88
CA ALA A 32 13.94 9.48 24.27
C ALA A 32 14.28 10.64 25.22
N LYS A 33 15.29 11.45 24.85
CA LYS A 33 15.69 12.65 25.62
C LYS A 33 14.57 13.67 25.70
N GLU A 34 13.91 13.95 24.57
CA GLU A 34 12.82 14.93 24.50
C GLU A 34 11.64 14.54 25.39
N LEU A 35 11.32 13.25 25.43
CA LEU A 35 10.23 12.70 26.24
C LEU A 35 10.62 12.35 27.67
N ASN A 36 11.86 12.59 28.09
CA ASN A 36 12.39 12.13 29.39
C ASN A 36 12.23 10.63 29.63
N LEU A 37 12.34 9.84 28.56
CA LEU A 37 12.30 8.37 28.59
C LEU A 37 13.72 7.79 28.50
N LYS A 38 13.88 6.54 28.94
CA LYS A 38 15.07 5.75 28.61
C LYS A 38 14.96 5.20 27.19
N ARG A 39 16.10 4.99 26.53
CA ARG A 39 16.12 4.39 25.16
C ARG A 39 15.45 3.02 25.12
N GLU A 40 15.65 2.24 26.16
CA GLU A 40 15.06 0.91 26.35
C GLU A 40 13.54 0.96 26.38
N GLU A 41 12.97 2.02 26.96
CA GLU A 41 11.53 2.22 26.98
C GLU A 41 10.98 2.50 25.57
N VAL A 42 11.67 3.31 24.77
CA VAL A 42 11.28 3.53 23.36
C VAL A 42 11.34 2.23 22.58
N TYR A 43 12.35 1.38 22.81
CA TYR A 43 12.47 0.08 22.17
C TYR A 43 11.39 -0.94 22.58
N THR A 44 10.65 -0.73 23.67
CA THR A 44 9.47 -1.55 24.00
C THR A 44 8.28 -1.29 23.07
N TYR A 45 8.26 -0.12 22.40
CA TYR A 45 7.20 0.27 21.48
C TYR A 45 7.60 0.13 20.02
N PHE A 46 8.87 0.37 19.68
CA PHE A 46 9.38 0.37 18.32
C PHE A 46 10.72 -0.34 18.22
N SER A 47 10.84 -1.32 17.34
CA SER A 47 12.05 -2.13 17.18
C SER A 47 13.25 -1.37 16.59
N SER A 48 13.04 -0.21 15.97
CA SER A 48 14.08 0.62 15.36
C SER A 48 13.59 2.04 15.11
N LYS A 49 14.55 2.97 14.80
CA LYS A 49 14.20 4.33 14.38
C LYS A 49 13.29 4.35 13.15
N ASN A 50 13.52 3.48 12.19
CA ASN A 50 12.69 3.39 10.98
C ASN A 50 11.30 2.82 11.29
N ALA A 51 11.16 1.99 12.33
CA ALA A 51 9.86 1.51 12.78
C ALA A 51 9.00 2.64 13.36
N ILE A 52 9.61 3.66 13.98
CA ILE A 52 8.90 4.85 14.45
C ILE A 52 8.32 5.61 13.24
N LEU A 53 9.14 5.87 12.22
CA LEU A 53 8.68 6.60 11.02
C LEU A 53 7.64 5.80 10.21
N ARG A 54 7.79 4.47 10.13
CA ARG A 54 6.79 3.62 9.45
C ARG A 54 5.42 3.66 10.12
N TYR A 55 5.36 4.01 11.39
CA TYR A 55 4.12 4.09 12.11
C TYR A 55 3.17 5.14 11.55
N PHE A 56 3.67 6.22 10.93
CA PHE A 56 2.87 7.17 10.16
C PHE A 56 1.99 6.47 9.12
N TYR A 57 2.60 5.64 8.28
CA TYR A 57 1.89 4.93 7.21
C TYR A 57 0.88 3.92 7.75
N GLN A 58 1.21 3.30 8.89
CA GLN A 58 0.25 2.44 9.59
C GLN A 58 -0.94 3.24 10.12
N LEU A 59 -0.71 4.42 10.70
CA LEU A 59 -1.80 5.30 11.16
C LEU A 59 -2.66 5.79 9.99
N CYS A 60 -2.08 6.08 8.84
CA CYS A 60 -2.85 6.43 7.64
C CYS A 60 -3.74 5.26 7.20
N PHE A 61 -3.26 4.02 7.24
CA PHE A 61 -4.07 2.86 6.93
C PHE A 61 -5.18 2.62 7.98
N GLU A 62 -4.89 2.79 9.27
CA GLU A 62 -5.90 2.71 10.33
C GLU A 62 -6.99 3.77 10.14
N GLU A 63 -6.62 5.00 9.78
CA GLU A 63 -7.59 6.08 9.51
C GLU A 63 -8.40 5.82 8.23
N TYR A 64 -7.76 5.34 7.15
CA TYR A 64 -8.46 4.88 5.95
C TYR A 64 -9.51 3.81 6.30
N THR A 65 -9.14 2.80 7.07
CA THR A 65 -10.05 1.72 7.47
C THR A 65 -11.24 2.27 8.25
N LYS A 66 -10.98 3.17 9.20
CA LYS A 66 -12.03 3.82 9.98
C LYS A 66 -13.00 4.63 9.10
N GLN A 67 -12.47 5.43 8.16
CA GLN A 67 -13.30 6.19 7.22
C GLN A 67 -14.12 5.25 6.32
N THR A 68 -13.54 4.15 5.88
CA THR A 68 -14.23 3.11 5.11
C THR A 68 -15.39 2.48 5.90
N ASP A 69 -15.17 2.17 7.18
CA ASP A 69 -16.20 1.58 8.06
C ASP A 69 -17.36 2.55 8.34
N GLU A 70 -17.13 3.87 8.22
CA GLU A 70 -18.17 4.90 8.37
C GLU A 70 -19.04 5.06 7.10
N ILE A 71 -18.65 4.48 5.95
CA ILE A 71 -19.43 4.49 4.72
C ILE A 71 -20.49 3.37 4.78
N GLY A 72 -21.75 3.75 5.01
CA GLY A 72 -22.84 2.77 5.21
C GLY A 72 -23.10 1.82 4.05
N GLU A 73 -22.74 2.18 2.82
CA GLU A 73 -22.97 1.39 1.61
C GLU A 73 -21.68 0.93 0.91
N TYR A 74 -20.53 0.94 1.61
CA TYR A 74 -19.25 0.56 1.03
C TYR A 74 -19.25 -0.86 0.42
N SER A 75 -20.03 -1.77 0.98
CA SER A 75 -20.21 -3.12 0.43
C SER A 75 -20.77 -3.13 -1.01
N ASN A 76 -21.54 -2.11 -1.38
CA ASN A 76 -22.16 -1.97 -2.69
C ASN A 76 -21.26 -1.32 -3.74
N TYR A 77 -20.09 -0.79 -3.31
CA TYR A 77 -19.14 -0.21 -4.22
C TYR A 77 -18.59 -1.24 -5.19
N SER A 78 -18.45 -0.85 -6.46
CA SER A 78 -17.72 -1.64 -7.45
C SER A 78 -16.25 -1.81 -7.05
N LEU A 79 -15.55 -2.71 -7.71
CA LEU A 79 -14.11 -2.89 -7.51
C LEU A 79 -13.36 -1.58 -7.77
N GLU A 80 -13.69 -0.89 -8.87
CA GLU A 80 -13.09 0.38 -9.27
C GLU A 80 -13.31 1.46 -8.21
N GLU A 81 -14.52 1.56 -7.66
CA GLU A 81 -14.84 2.51 -6.59
C GLU A 81 -14.07 2.20 -5.30
N LYS A 82 -13.93 0.93 -4.92
CA LYS A 82 -13.13 0.51 -3.76
C LYS A 82 -11.65 0.82 -3.94
N LEU A 83 -11.11 0.55 -5.14
CA LEU A 83 -9.72 0.88 -5.47
C LEU A 83 -9.48 2.39 -5.50
N GLY A 84 -10.39 3.16 -6.09
CA GLY A 84 -10.35 4.62 -6.09
C GLY A 84 -10.36 5.19 -4.69
N HIS A 85 -11.28 4.73 -3.85
CA HIS A 85 -11.36 5.13 -2.44
C HIS A 85 -10.05 4.84 -1.69
N LEU A 86 -9.46 3.67 -1.88
CA LEU A 86 -8.17 3.30 -1.28
C LEU A 86 -7.06 4.27 -1.68
N VAL A 87 -6.92 4.55 -2.98
CA VAL A 87 -5.83 5.40 -3.50
C VAL A 87 -6.02 6.85 -3.07
N TYR A 88 -7.19 7.43 -3.31
CA TYR A 88 -7.44 8.85 -3.07
C TYR A 88 -7.42 9.19 -1.58
N THR A 89 -7.98 8.33 -0.73
CA THR A 89 -7.92 8.55 0.72
C THR A 89 -6.48 8.52 1.24
N HIS A 90 -5.63 7.60 0.76
CA HIS A 90 -4.23 7.59 1.15
C HIS A 90 -3.48 8.83 0.66
N ILE A 91 -3.72 9.29 -0.56
CA ILE A 91 -3.13 10.54 -1.07
C ILE A 91 -3.56 11.73 -0.21
N GLU A 92 -4.84 11.82 0.16
CA GLU A 92 -5.36 12.88 1.04
C GLU A 92 -4.70 12.84 2.43
N LEU A 93 -4.55 11.65 3.02
CA LEU A 93 -3.90 11.48 4.31
C LEU A 93 -2.40 11.84 4.23
N PHE A 94 -1.72 11.43 3.16
CA PHE A 94 -0.30 11.74 2.94
C PHE A 94 -0.07 13.23 2.67
N GLN A 95 -1.04 13.91 2.05
CA GLN A 95 -0.97 15.35 1.78
C GLN A 95 -0.86 16.18 3.06
N LYS A 96 -1.41 15.70 4.19
CA LYS A 96 -1.33 16.40 5.48
C LYS A 96 0.11 16.55 6.00
N GLU A 97 0.98 15.58 5.64
CA GLU A 97 2.39 15.54 6.01
C GLU A 97 3.27 15.35 4.77
N LYS A 98 2.99 16.12 3.69
CA LYS A 98 3.60 15.94 2.37
C LYS A 98 5.13 15.95 2.44
N GLU A 99 5.75 16.91 3.12
CA GLU A 99 7.21 17.03 3.25
C GLU A 99 7.82 15.79 3.92
N PHE A 100 7.17 15.25 4.95
CA PHE A 100 7.60 14.01 5.58
C PHE A 100 7.50 12.83 4.60
N VAL A 101 6.40 12.71 3.87
CA VAL A 101 6.20 11.62 2.90
C VAL A 101 7.23 11.70 1.77
N GLU A 102 7.50 12.88 1.22
CA GLU A 102 8.52 13.11 0.19
C GLU A 102 9.90 12.65 0.64
N SER A 103 10.28 12.99 1.87
CA SER A 103 11.61 12.66 2.40
C SER A 103 11.75 11.20 2.87
N SER A 104 10.65 10.55 3.27
CA SER A 104 10.70 9.24 3.95
C SER A 104 10.18 8.06 3.11
N PHE A 105 9.18 8.26 2.24
CA PHE A 105 8.48 7.16 1.57
C PHE A 105 9.40 6.21 0.81
N ASN A 106 10.31 6.75 0.02
CA ASN A 106 11.19 5.93 -0.81
C ASN A 106 12.07 4.98 0.01
N GLU A 107 12.67 5.46 1.10
CA GLU A 107 13.62 4.67 1.91
C GLU A 107 12.91 3.83 2.98
N ILE A 108 11.81 4.34 3.52
CA ILE A 108 11.14 3.72 4.67
C ILE A 108 10.07 2.71 4.24
N ILE A 109 9.42 2.92 3.09
CA ILE A 109 8.33 2.08 2.57
C ILE A 109 8.74 1.37 1.29
N TYR A 110 9.06 2.11 0.22
CA TYR A 110 9.24 1.54 -1.12
C TYR A 110 10.43 0.58 -1.24
N LYS A 111 11.61 0.98 -0.71
CA LYS A 111 12.83 0.14 -0.69
C LYS A 111 12.92 -0.75 0.56
N ALA A 112 12.02 -0.57 1.52
CA ALA A 112 12.04 -1.35 2.74
C ALA A 112 11.77 -2.84 2.49
N ASN A 113 12.08 -3.65 3.51
CA ASN A 113 11.74 -5.06 3.48
C ASN A 113 10.23 -5.23 3.17
N PRO A 114 9.86 -6.08 2.18
CA PRO A 114 8.46 -6.33 1.78
C PRO A 114 7.57 -6.90 2.90
N ASN A 115 8.08 -7.08 4.09
CA ASN A 115 7.34 -7.54 5.27
C ASN A 115 6.99 -6.41 6.25
N ASN A 116 7.01 -5.13 5.84
CA ASN A 116 6.56 -4.07 6.73
C ASN A 116 5.04 -4.13 6.95
N VAL A 117 4.59 -3.68 8.13
CA VAL A 117 3.19 -3.80 8.56
C VAL A 117 2.25 -3.10 7.59
N PHE A 118 2.57 -1.90 7.13
CA PHE A 118 1.74 -1.13 6.20
C PHE A 118 1.49 -1.88 4.88
N GLN A 119 2.56 -2.42 4.28
CA GLN A 119 2.44 -3.22 3.06
C GLN A 119 1.55 -4.44 3.25
N LYS A 120 1.75 -5.19 4.36
CA LYS A 120 0.93 -6.36 4.67
C LYS A 120 -0.53 -6.00 4.87
N SER A 121 -0.82 -4.92 5.59
CA SER A 121 -2.19 -4.45 5.79
C SER A 121 -2.88 -4.10 4.47
N LEU A 122 -2.15 -3.47 3.53
CA LEU A 122 -2.66 -3.19 2.19
C LEU A 122 -2.90 -4.48 1.38
N GLU A 123 -1.95 -5.43 1.44
CA GLU A 123 -2.08 -6.73 0.76
C GLU A 123 -3.31 -7.51 1.25
N GLU A 124 -3.47 -7.63 2.57
CA GLU A 124 -4.61 -8.31 3.20
C GLU A 124 -5.94 -7.61 2.90
N HIS A 125 -5.95 -6.27 2.90
CA HIS A 125 -7.16 -5.50 2.58
C HIS A 125 -7.56 -5.64 1.11
N LEU A 126 -6.60 -5.55 0.18
CA LEU A 126 -6.85 -5.74 -1.24
C LEU A 126 -7.25 -7.18 -1.56
N GLU A 127 -6.65 -8.18 -0.90
CA GLU A 127 -7.07 -9.58 -1.03
C GLU A 127 -8.55 -9.72 -0.67
N LYS A 128 -8.99 -9.13 0.44
CA LYS A 128 -10.38 -9.12 0.85
C LYS A 128 -11.29 -8.41 -0.16
N ILE A 129 -10.90 -7.22 -0.67
CA ILE A 129 -11.68 -6.51 -1.70
C ILE A 129 -11.87 -7.37 -2.95
N LEU A 130 -10.81 -8.06 -3.37
CA LEU A 130 -10.84 -8.94 -4.52
C LEU A 130 -11.74 -10.16 -4.29
N ASP A 131 -11.59 -10.83 -3.14
CA ASP A 131 -12.42 -11.99 -2.78
C ASP A 131 -13.91 -11.62 -2.72
N ASP A 132 -14.25 -10.43 -2.20
CA ASP A 132 -15.63 -9.94 -2.13
C ASP A 132 -16.19 -9.56 -3.53
N SER A 133 -15.35 -9.24 -4.50
CA SER A 133 -15.73 -8.75 -5.83
C SER A 133 -15.74 -9.84 -6.89
N GLU A 134 -14.98 -10.91 -6.69
CA GLU A 134 -14.88 -12.03 -7.60
C GLU A 134 -15.86 -13.12 -7.17
N GLY A 135 -16.89 -13.35 -8.00
CA GLY A 135 -17.57 -14.66 -7.98
C GLY A 135 -16.55 -15.76 -8.33
N ASP A 136 -16.96 -17.05 -8.26
CA ASP A 136 -16.14 -18.27 -8.46
C ASP A 136 -15.24 -18.36 -9.72
N ALA A 137 -15.00 -17.24 -10.42
CA ALA A 137 -14.37 -17.18 -11.74
C ALA A 137 -12.92 -16.64 -11.76
N SER A 138 -12.33 -16.24 -10.61
CA SER A 138 -10.95 -15.75 -10.61
C SER A 138 -9.94 -16.83 -10.91
N ILE A 139 -9.05 -16.55 -11.87
CA ILE A 139 -8.05 -17.49 -12.37
C ILE A 139 -6.77 -17.45 -11.55
N LEU A 140 -6.50 -16.29 -10.98
CA LEU A 140 -5.34 -16.07 -10.13
C LEU A 140 -5.83 -15.92 -8.69
N PRO A 141 -5.19 -16.57 -7.72
CA PRO A 141 -5.48 -16.33 -6.32
C PRO A 141 -5.36 -14.84 -6.01
N SER A 142 -6.38 -14.25 -5.38
CA SER A 142 -6.46 -12.83 -4.97
C SER A 142 -5.20 -12.36 -4.24
N LYS A 143 -4.55 -13.25 -3.51
CA LYS A 143 -3.25 -13.00 -2.87
C LYS A 143 -2.15 -12.54 -3.83
N TYR A 144 -2.05 -13.10 -5.03
CA TYR A 144 -1.01 -12.68 -6.00
C TYR A 144 -1.39 -11.37 -6.67
N ILE A 145 -2.68 -11.17 -6.91
CA ILE A 145 -3.21 -9.93 -7.47
C ILE A 145 -3.02 -8.81 -6.46
N SER A 146 -3.34 -9.01 -5.19
CA SER A 146 -3.15 -8.00 -4.13
C SER A 146 -1.70 -7.58 -3.97
N MET A 147 -0.76 -8.53 -3.97
CA MET A 147 0.68 -8.23 -3.92
C MET A 147 1.15 -7.39 -5.12
N PHE A 148 0.61 -7.66 -6.31
CA PHE A 148 0.90 -6.86 -7.50
C PHE A 148 0.29 -5.45 -7.37
N LEU A 149 -0.99 -5.35 -7.00
CA LEU A 149 -1.68 -4.07 -6.84
C LEU A 149 -1.02 -3.17 -5.79
N VAL A 150 -0.55 -3.71 -4.67
CA VAL A 150 0.20 -2.93 -3.66
C VAL A 150 1.47 -2.34 -4.24
N LYS A 151 2.17 -3.08 -5.09
CA LYS A 151 3.37 -2.58 -5.75
C LYS A 151 3.05 -1.43 -6.70
N GLU A 152 1.98 -1.57 -7.49
CA GLU A 152 1.54 -0.50 -8.39
C GLU A 152 1.00 0.70 -7.59
N LEU A 153 0.31 0.48 -6.47
CA LEU A 153 -0.08 1.54 -5.55
C LEU A 153 1.13 2.35 -5.03
N PHE A 154 2.23 1.66 -4.70
CA PHE A 154 3.46 2.35 -4.31
C PHE A 154 4.10 3.13 -5.46
N HIS A 155 3.96 2.67 -6.71
CA HIS A 155 4.39 3.44 -7.89
C HIS A 155 3.53 4.70 -8.05
N ILE A 156 2.21 4.60 -7.86
CA ILE A 156 1.29 5.75 -7.85
C ILE A 156 1.70 6.77 -6.79
N PHE A 157 1.95 6.34 -5.55
CA PHE A 157 2.39 7.25 -4.50
C PHE A 157 3.72 7.93 -4.81
N LYS A 158 4.68 7.19 -5.41
CA LYS A 158 5.94 7.80 -5.86
C LYS A 158 5.75 8.79 -7.01
N PHE A 159 4.80 8.56 -7.89
CA PHE A 159 4.45 9.50 -8.94
C PHE A 159 3.81 10.75 -8.33
N TRP A 160 2.81 10.58 -7.46
CA TRP A 160 2.16 11.66 -6.74
C TRP A 160 3.13 12.57 -5.96
N ILE A 161 4.12 11.98 -5.27
CA ILE A 161 5.15 12.72 -4.55
C ILE A 161 5.88 13.73 -5.47
N LYS A 162 6.01 13.42 -6.75
CA LYS A 162 6.73 14.22 -7.75
C LYS A 162 5.81 15.02 -8.65
N ASP A 163 4.53 14.92 -8.46
CA ASP A 163 3.54 15.58 -9.30
C ASP A 163 3.38 17.05 -8.86
N ASP A 164 3.94 17.96 -9.67
CA ASP A 164 3.87 19.40 -9.48
C ASP A 164 2.69 20.03 -10.24
N SER A 165 1.81 19.23 -10.87
CA SER A 165 0.64 19.74 -11.57
C SER A 165 -0.41 20.31 -10.61
N GLU A 166 -1.24 21.21 -11.11
CA GLU A 166 -2.30 21.82 -10.29
C GLU A 166 -3.20 20.71 -9.73
N LYS A 167 -3.38 20.70 -8.39
CA LYS A 167 -4.17 19.70 -7.67
C LYS A 167 -3.82 18.25 -7.98
N SER A 168 -2.57 17.99 -8.41
CA SER A 168 -2.10 16.65 -8.80
C SER A 168 -2.92 16.02 -9.94
N GLU A 169 -3.32 16.82 -10.93
CA GLU A 169 -4.16 16.37 -12.07
C GLU A 169 -3.52 15.19 -12.80
N GLN A 170 -2.18 15.19 -12.99
CA GLN A 170 -1.49 14.07 -13.65
C GLN A 170 -1.61 12.76 -12.86
N THR A 171 -1.56 12.85 -11.54
CA THR A 171 -1.76 11.68 -10.67
C THR A 171 -3.20 11.18 -10.75
N ILE A 172 -4.19 12.07 -10.73
CA ILE A 172 -5.60 11.70 -10.86
C ILE A 172 -5.83 10.98 -12.19
N GLU A 173 -5.36 11.54 -13.30
CA GLU A 173 -5.47 10.90 -14.63
C GLU A 173 -4.79 9.53 -14.69
N LEU A 174 -3.61 9.38 -14.05
CA LEU A 174 -2.90 8.10 -13.97
C LEU A 174 -3.70 7.08 -13.16
N VAL A 175 -4.23 7.47 -12.01
CA VAL A 175 -5.03 6.61 -11.13
C VAL A 175 -6.27 6.11 -11.85
N ASP A 176 -7.03 7.00 -12.50
CA ASP A 176 -8.24 6.64 -13.22
C ASP A 176 -7.95 5.64 -14.35
N LYS A 177 -6.86 5.85 -15.09
CA LYS A 177 -6.43 4.90 -16.14
C LYS A 177 -6.04 3.53 -15.59
N ILE A 178 -5.32 3.49 -14.47
CA ILE A 178 -4.91 2.23 -13.83
C ILE A 178 -6.13 1.49 -13.29
N ILE A 179 -7.04 2.19 -12.62
CA ILE A 179 -8.27 1.59 -12.06
C ILE A 179 -9.15 1.01 -13.17
N ALA A 180 -9.41 1.79 -14.23
CA ALA A 180 -10.17 1.32 -15.37
C ALA A 180 -9.53 0.08 -16.03
N PHE A 181 -8.22 0.08 -16.19
CA PHE A 181 -7.47 -1.06 -16.72
C PHE A 181 -7.56 -2.30 -15.83
N VAL A 182 -7.44 -2.14 -14.50
CA VAL A 182 -7.59 -3.25 -13.54
C VAL A 182 -9.01 -3.82 -13.60
N GLY A 183 -10.03 -2.96 -13.61
CA GLY A 183 -11.43 -3.36 -13.73
C GLY A 183 -11.70 -4.12 -15.03
N GLU A 184 -11.16 -3.65 -16.17
CA GLU A 184 -11.29 -4.33 -17.45
C GLU A 184 -10.63 -5.72 -17.45
N ILE A 185 -9.42 -5.83 -16.89
CA ILE A 185 -8.71 -7.12 -16.80
C ILE A 185 -9.46 -8.11 -15.92
N LEU A 186 -9.87 -7.70 -14.74
CA LEU A 186 -10.50 -8.59 -13.77
C LEU A 186 -11.97 -8.88 -14.15
N GLY A 187 -12.67 -7.93 -14.78
CA GLY A 187 -14.03 -8.11 -15.27
C GLY A 187 -14.15 -8.88 -16.61
N ASN A 188 -13.06 -9.08 -17.34
CA ASN A 188 -13.11 -9.63 -18.67
C ASN A 188 -12.99 -11.17 -18.68
N GLN A 189 -14.14 -11.87 -18.83
CA GLN A 189 -14.20 -13.34 -18.92
C GLN A 189 -13.37 -13.94 -20.08
N ILE A 190 -13.06 -13.17 -21.12
CA ILE A 190 -12.25 -13.65 -22.27
C ILE A 190 -10.80 -13.78 -21.84
N ILE A 191 -10.28 -12.79 -21.10
CA ILE A 191 -8.93 -12.84 -20.54
C ILE A 191 -8.84 -13.98 -19.55
N SER A 192 -9.85 -14.13 -18.69
CA SER A 192 -9.93 -15.22 -17.75
C SER A 192 -9.94 -16.59 -18.45
N LYS A 193 -10.73 -16.80 -19.49
CA LYS A 193 -10.74 -18.03 -20.29
C LYS A 193 -9.42 -18.30 -21.02
N GLY A 194 -8.77 -17.24 -21.53
CA GLY A 194 -7.47 -17.35 -22.22
C GLY A 194 -6.36 -17.82 -21.28
N ILE A 195 -6.31 -17.30 -20.05
CA ILE A 195 -5.35 -17.73 -19.03
C ILE A 195 -5.65 -19.16 -18.58
N ASN A 196 -6.94 -19.54 -18.39
CA ASN A 196 -7.34 -20.91 -18.06
C ASN A 196 -6.95 -21.91 -19.15
N LEU A 197 -7.15 -21.54 -20.42
CA LEU A 197 -6.71 -22.38 -21.54
C LEU A 197 -5.19 -22.55 -21.53
N GLY A 198 -4.43 -21.46 -21.34
CA GLY A 198 -2.98 -21.49 -21.21
C GLY A 198 -2.54 -22.39 -20.04
N ARG A 199 -3.21 -22.33 -18.90
CA ARG A 199 -2.94 -23.18 -17.72
C ARG A 199 -3.24 -24.64 -18.01
N THR A 200 -4.40 -24.94 -18.62
CA THR A 200 -4.77 -26.32 -18.97
C THR A 200 -3.79 -26.94 -19.96
N LEU A 201 -3.33 -26.19 -20.96
CA LEU A 201 -2.31 -26.63 -21.91
C LEU A 201 -0.94 -26.83 -21.26
N TRP A 202 -0.62 -26.03 -20.24
CA TRP A 202 0.62 -26.13 -19.49
C TRP A 202 0.60 -27.31 -18.51
N ASP A 203 -0.48 -27.53 -17.80
CA ASP A 203 -0.64 -28.66 -16.86
C ASP A 203 -0.59 -30.01 -17.60
N GLN A 204 -1.08 -30.07 -18.85
CA GLN A 204 -0.97 -31.26 -19.71
C GLN A 204 0.47 -31.59 -20.10
N ASN A 205 1.37 -30.60 -20.10
CA ASN A 205 2.79 -30.76 -20.45
C ASN A 205 3.73 -30.97 -19.25
N ASN A 206 3.21 -31.25 -18.07
CA ASN A 206 3.94 -31.66 -16.86
C ASN A 206 4.99 -30.67 -16.32
N THR A 207 4.87 -29.38 -16.58
CA THR A 207 5.74 -28.34 -16.05
C THR A 207 4.99 -27.47 -15.04
N ARG A 208 5.41 -27.49 -13.78
CA ARG A 208 4.85 -26.60 -12.74
C ARG A 208 5.30 -25.18 -13.00
N LEU A 209 4.36 -24.24 -13.13
CA LEU A 209 4.63 -22.80 -13.11
C LEU A 209 5.32 -22.44 -11.80
N GLY A 210 6.57 -22.04 -11.88
CA GLY A 210 7.29 -21.45 -10.76
C GLY A 210 6.85 -19.98 -10.53
N ASN A 211 7.09 -19.45 -9.31
CA ASN A 211 6.82 -18.03 -8.98
C ASN A 211 7.45 -17.03 -9.97
N ASN A 212 8.52 -17.41 -10.68
CA ASN A 212 9.19 -16.59 -11.68
C ASN A 212 8.40 -16.49 -13.00
N ASP A 213 7.68 -17.56 -13.37
CA ASP A 213 6.93 -17.62 -14.63
C ASP A 213 5.67 -16.74 -14.54
N LEU A 214 5.03 -16.69 -13.36
CA LEU A 214 3.91 -15.79 -13.08
C LEU A 214 4.33 -14.32 -13.14
N LYS A 215 5.52 -13.98 -12.58
CA LYS A 215 6.11 -12.64 -12.69
C LYS A 215 6.43 -12.27 -14.14
N LEU A 216 6.89 -13.21 -14.94
CA LEU A 216 7.17 -13.00 -16.37
C LEU A 216 5.89 -12.77 -17.15
N LEU A 217 4.82 -13.50 -16.88
CA LEU A 217 3.50 -13.29 -17.50
C LEU A 217 2.92 -11.93 -17.15
N LEU A 218 2.91 -11.55 -15.86
CA LEU A 218 2.44 -10.22 -15.43
C LEU A 218 3.31 -9.10 -16.03
N LYS A 219 4.64 -9.28 -16.09
CA LYS A 219 5.56 -8.32 -16.67
C LYS A 219 5.41 -8.20 -18.19
N SER A 220 5.15 -9.31 -18.90
CA SER A 220 4.88 -9.30 -20.33
C SER A 220 3.53 -8.64 -20.65
N PHE A 221 2.56 -8.77 -19.75
CA PHE A 221 1.26 -8.13 -19.87
C PHE A 221 1.37 -6.60 -19.72
N VAL A 222 2.05 -6.14 -18.66
CA VAL A 222 2.30 -4.70 -18.43
C VAL A 222 3.11 -4.07 -19.56
N ASN A 223 4.16 -4.73 -20.07
CA ASN A 223 4.99 -4.22 -21.18
C ASN A 223 4.26 -4.18 -22.53
N ARG A 224 3.10 -4.81 -22.67
CA ARG A 224 2.33 -4.82 -23.92
C ARG A 224 1.39 -3.62 -24.04
N PHE A 225 1.15 -2.92 -22.90
CA PHE A 225 0.23 -1.79 -22.82
C PHE A 225 0.92 -0.49 -22.32
N ALA A 226 2.23 -0.52 -22.08
CA ALA A 226 3.10 0.64 -21.86
C ALA A 226 3.76 1.07 -23.19
#